data_f59694396f602fc072d0237bc9b3d3fa
#
_entry.id   f59694396f602fc072d0237bc9b3d3fa
#
_cell.length_a   1.000
_cell.length_b   1.000
_cell.length_c   1.000
_cell.angle_alpha   90.00
_cell.angle_beta   90.00
_cell.angle_gamma   90.00
#
_symmetry.space_group_name_H-M   'P 1'
#
loop_
_entity.id
_entity.type
_entity.pdbx_description
1 polymer ?
#
loop_
_entity_poly.entity_id
_entity_poly.type
_entity_poly.pdbx_seq_one_letter_code
_entity_poly.pdbx_strand_id
1 'polypeptide(L)'
;FFQTQDGFNFKSIDTLLSQDAKQKYIYSGALKDNLENSDNDFKIVLAPTVKKDQDITQALKNGTYVNRNVFFNPQTFEHSEVVFSVDKDGVKKTLGGDLPIKPEDVKGFTKTNHHILDIGSFETQNQNPNNDPREWQATSQMRYNLLHSIVVKIQVPCNAELRAGDIIEIELESQQEDKVESPTDEQQSGKFLILHLCHHFDTLRSFTSLTLVRDSYGIRRSKD
;
A
#
# COMPACT_ATOMS: atom_id res chain seq x y z
N PHE A 1 -4.89 -11.05 6.65
CA PHE A 1 -6.05 -11.39 7.49
C PHE A 1 -6.51 -10.18 8.28
N PHE A 2 -7.80 -9.85 8.22
CA PHE A 2 -8.40 -8.74 8.96
C PHE A 2 -9.89 -9.01 9.21
N GLN A 3 -10.45 -8.32 10.19
CA GLN A 3 -11.85 -8.43 10.56
C GLN A 3 -12.60 -7.14 10.23
N THR A 4 -13.79 -7.29 9.68
CA THR A 4 -14.77 -6.22 9.48
C THR A 4 -16.06 -6.59 10.21
N GLN A 5 -17.04 -5.69 10.23
CA GLN A 5 -18.35 -6.03 10.79
C GLN A 5 -19.04 -7.19 10.04
N ASP A 6 -18.66 -7.43 8.78
CA ASP A 6 -19.22 -8.50 7.95
C ASP A 6 -18.53 -9.85 8.18
N GLY A 7 -17.50 -9.89 9.03
CA GLY A 7 -16.78 -11.11 9.41
C GLY A 7 -15.27 -11.06 9.13
N PHE A 8 -14.66 -12.23 9.11
CA PHE A 8 -13.24 -12.39 8.87
C PHE A 8 -12.90 -12.43 7.37
N ASN A 9 -11.86 -11.74 6.99
CA ASN A 9 -11.36 -11.68 5.62
C ASN A 9 -9.94 -12.22 5.54
N PHE A 10 -9.72 -13.12 4.57
CA PHE A 10 -8.40 -13.62 4.19
C PHE A 10 -8.21 -13.35 2.70
N LYS A 11 -7.50 -12.26 2.38
CA LYS A 11 -7.29 -11.79 1.01
C LYS A 11 -5.84 -11.42 0.81
N SER A 12 -5.31 -11.63 -0.40
CA SER A 12 -3.98 -11.15 -0.76
C SER A 12 -3.97 -9.62 -0.91
N ILE A 13 -2.82 -9.01 -0.72
CA ILE A 13 -2.65 -7.56 -0.96
C ILE A 13 -3.01 -7.22 -2.41
N ASP A 14 -2.60 -8.04 -3.38
CA ASP A 14 -2.92 -7.82 -4.79
C ASP A 14 -4.42 -7.81 -5.07
N THR A 15 -5.17 -8.69 -4.40
CA THR A 15 -6.64 -8.71 -4.51
C THR A 15 -7.24 -7.44 -3.90
N LEU A 16 -6.71 -6.97 -2.78
CA LEU A 16 -7.18 -5.73 -2.14
C LEU A 16 -6.89 -4.51 -3.02
N LEU A 17 -5.71 -4.44 -3.62
CA LEU A 17 -5.30 -3.32 -4.48
C LEU A 17 -5.99 -3.32 -5.86
N SER A 18 -6.64 -4.42 -6.25
CA SER A 18 -7.33 -4.52 -7.54
C SER A 18 -8.78 -4.02 -7.54
N GLN A 19 -9.29 -3.62 -6.38
CA GLN A 19 -10.65 -3.12 -6.23
C GLN A 19 -10.81 -1.72 -6.83
N ASP A 20 -12.02 -1.38 -7.21
CA ASP A 20 -12.38 -0.01 -7.55
C ASP A 20 -12.57 0.83 -6.28
N ALA A 21 -12.36 2.14 -6.41
CA ALA A 21 -12.60 3.05 -5.32
C ALA A 21 -14.12 3.14 -5.02
N LYS A 22 -14.48 2.90 -3.76
CA LYS A 22 -15.88 3.01 -3.31
C LYS A 22 -16.36 4.45 -3.26
N GLN A 23 -15.47 5.36 -2.86
CA GLN A 23 -15.79 6.75 -2.59
C GLN A 23 -14.61 7.65 -2.95
N LYS A 24 -14.92 8.89 -3.36
CA LYS A 24 -13.94 9.96 -3.57
C LYS A 24 -14.13 11.03 -2.50
N TYR A 25 -13.04 11.46 -1.87
CA TYR A 25 -13.00 12.53 -0.90
C TYR A 25 -12.08 13.65 -1.36
N ILE A 26 -12.51 14.89 -1.15
CA ILE A 26 -11.81 16.09 -1.62
C ILE A 26 -11.39 16.91 -0.41
N TYR A 27 -10.14 17.37 -0.39
CA TYR A 27 -9.66 18.35 0.55
C TYR A 27 -9.29 19.64 -0.18
N SER A 28 -9.98 20.72 0.16
CA SER A 28 -9.64 22.06 -0.28
C SER A 28 -9.28 22.91 0.93
N GLY A 29 -8.09 23.52 0.92
CA GLY A 29 -7.63 24.43 1.97
C GLY A 29 -8.31 25.79 1.92
N ALA A 30 -8.88 26.16 0.79
CA ALA A 30 -9.71 27.35 0.65
C ALA A 30 -11.09 27.03 1.23
N LEU A 31 -11.47 27.71 2.29
CA LEU A 31 -12.87 27.83 2.76
C LEU A 31 -13.70 28.51 1.67
N LYS A 32 -13.99 27.78 0.60
CA LYS A 32 -15.06 28.19 -0.30
C LYS A 32 -16.34 27.86 0.41
N ASP A 33 -16.88 28.85 1.10
CA ASP A 33 -18.21 28.88 1.72
C ASP A 33 -19.32 28.74 0.67
N ASN A 34 -19.30 27.71 -0.11
CA ASN A 34 -20.48 27.29 -0.85
C ASN A 34 -21.23 26.26 -0.01
N LEU A 35 -21.83 26.74 1.05
CA LEU A 35 -22.77 26.01 1.91
C LEU A 35 -24.02 25.49 1.17
N GLU A 36 -24.17 25.83 -0.10
CA GLU A 36 -25.36 25.53 -0.91
C GLU A 36 -25.28 24.21 -1.69
N ASN A 37 -24.14 23.53 -1.71
CA ASN A 37 -24.00 22.30 -2.48
C ASN A 37 -24.01 21.07 -1.55
N SER A 38 -24.83 20.11 -1.92
CA SER A 38 -24.97 18.76 -1.33
C SER A 38 -23.69 17.93 -1.28
N ASP A 39 -22.54 18.46 -1.71
CA ASP A 39 -21.24 17.77 -1.79
C ASP A 39 -20.43 17.82 -0.49
N ASN A 40 -21.00 18.34 0.61
CA ASN A 40 -20.31 18.41 1.90
C ASN A 40 -19.97 17.04 2.49
N ASP A 41 -20.71 16.00 2.11
CA ASP A 41 -20.48 14.63 2.59
C ASP A 41 -19.18 14.01 2.05
N PHE A 42 -18.59 14.61 1.02
CA PHE A 42 -17.35 14.15 0.38
C PHE A 42 -16.14 15.02 0.75
N LYS A 43 -16.31 16.01 1.62
CA LYS A 43 -15.21 16.86 2.07
C LYS A 43 -14.46 16.22 3.23
N ILE A 44 -13.15 16.34 3.20
CA ILE A 44 -12.29 15.98 4.33
C ILE A 44 -12.42 17.09 5.38
N VAL A 45 -12.79 16.71 6.60
CA VAL A 45 -13.13 17.65 7.69
C VAL A 45 -11.90 18.34 8.27
N LEU A 46 -10.78 17.62 8.35
CA LEU A 46 -9.51 18.15 8.88
C LEU A 46 -8.40 17.97 7.86
N ALA A 47 -7.41 18.88 7.92
CA ALA A 47 -6.22 18.80 7.09
C ALA A 47 -5.58 17.40 7.17
N PRO A 48 -5.32 16.77 6.04
CA PRO A 48 -4.75 15.43 5.99
C PRO A 48 -3.33 15.45 6.57
N THR A 49 -3.02 14.48 7.41
CA THR A 49 -1.67 14.26 7.87
C THR A 49 -1.01 13.21 6.99
N VAL A 50 -0.10 13.64 6.14
CA VAL A 50 0.64 12.75 5.24
C VAL A 50 1.98 12.41 5.87
N LYS A 51 2.20 11.13 6.16
CA LYS A 51 3.51 10.59 6.54
C LYS A 51 4.09 9.87 5.33
N LYS A 52 5.17 10.43 4.79
CA LYS A 52 6.02 9.75 3.81
C LYS A 52 7.11 9.03 4.62
N ASP A 53 6.78 7.89 5.16
CA ASP A 53 7.65 7.17 6.12
C ASP A 53 8.65 6.26 5.39
N GLN A 54 9.05 6.62 4.17
CA GLN A 54 10.08 5.87 3.47
C GLN A 54 11.46 6.45 3.70
N ASP A 55 12.12 5.90 4.70
CA ASP A 55 13.57 5.82 4.66
C ASP A 55 13.98 4.82 3.59
N ILE A 56 14.31 5.34 2.40
CA ILE A 56 14.80 4.57 1.25
C ILE A 56 15.98 3.70 1.66
N THR A 57 16.86 4.22 2.50
CA THR A 57 18.02 3.49 3.03
C THR A 57 17.59 2.29 3.84
N GLN A 58 16.58 2.45 4.69
CA GLN A 58 16.05 1.35 5.48
C GLN A 58 15.31 0.32 4.60
N ALA A 59 14.56 0.76 3.61
CA ALA A 59 13.90 -0.13 2.65
C ALA A 59 14.92 -0.95 1.84
N LEU A 60 16.03 -0.35 1.41
CA LEU A 60 17.15 -1.05 0.77
C LEU A 60 17.79 -2.05 1.72
N LYS A 61 18.08 -1.67 2.97
CA LYS A 61 18.64 -2.57 4.00
C LYS A 61 17.71 -3.74 4.31
N ASN A 62 16.41 -3.51 4.26
CA ASN A 62 15.40 -4.56 4.46
C ASN A 62 15.24 -5.48 3.24
N GLY A 63 15.87 -5.17 2.11
CA GLY A 63 15.76 -5.94 0.87
C GLY A 63 14.39 -5.84 0.21
N THR A 64 13.71 -4.70 0.36
CA THR A 64 12.36 -4.49 -0.19
C THR A 64 12.34 -4.59 -1.71
N TYR A 65 13.36 -4.09 -2.38
CA TYR A 65 13.39 -4.03 -3.85
C TYR A 65 14.16 -5.17 -4.49
N VAL A 66 15.27 -5.59 -3.86
CA VAL A 66 16.07 -6.72 -4.29
C VAL A 66 16.62 -7.45 -3.08
N ASN A 67 16.43 -8.75 -3.01
CA ASN A 67 16.96 -9.60 -1.95
C ASN A 67 17.37 -10.97 -2.47
N ARG A 68 18.29 -11.59 -1.76
CA ARG A 68 18.77 -12.96 -1.98
C ARG A 68 18.25 -13.83 -0.83
N ASN A 69 17.56 -14.88 -1.14
CA ASN A 69 17.09 -15.86 -0.17
C ASN A 69 17.81 -17.19 -0.40
N VAL A 70 18.48 -17.68 0.61
CA VAL A 70 19.16 -18.97 0.61
C VAL A 70 18.37 -19.90 1.52
N PHE A 71 17.88 -20.98 0.96
CA PHE A 71 17.10 -21.99 1.66
C PHE A 71 17.94 -23.24 1.83
N PHE A 72 18.02 -23.75 3.05
CA PHE A 72 18.76 -24.95 3.39
C PHE A 72 17.84 -25.98 4.01
N ASN A 73 17.82 -27.19 3.45
CA ASN A 73 17.13 -28.33 4.01
C ASN A 73 18.11 -29.20 4.80
N PRO A 74 18.02 -29.27 6.14
CA PRO A 74 18.95 -30.02 6.97
C PRO A 74 18.81 -31.54 6.84
N GLN A 75 17.71 -32.04 6.29
CA GLN A 75 17.50 -33.50 6.14
C GLN A 75 18.12 -34.02 4.84
N THR A 76 17.97 -33.29 3.75
CA THR A 76 18.53 -33.66 2.45
C THR A 76 19.90 -33.05 2.19
N PHE A 77 20.34 -32.12 3.04
CA PHE A 77 21.55 -31.29 2.84
C PHE A 77 21.55 -30.48 1.54
N GLU A 78 20.39 -30.31 0.94
CA GLU A 78 20.22 -29.48 -0.23
C GLU A 78 20.12 -27.99 0.13
N HIS A 79 20.70 -27.16 -0.71
CA HIS A 79 20.49 -25.72 -0.63
C HIS A 79 20.02 -25.19 -1.97
N SER A 80 19.14 -24.19 -1.91
CA SER A 80 18.69 -23.48 -3.10
C SER A 80 18.78 -21.98 -2.86
N GLU A 81 19.02 -21.24 -3.92
CA GLU A 81 19.14 -19.79 -3.90
C GLU A 81 18.11 -19.17 -4.84
N VAL A 82 17.39 -18.20 -4.33
CA VAL A 82 16.42 -17.41 -5.09
C VAL A 82 16.75 -15.93 -4.91
N VAL A 83 17.06 -15.25 -6.00
CA VAL A 83 17.25 -13.80 -6.04
C VAL A 83 15.96 -13.18 -6.53
N PHE A 84 15.30 -12.43 -5.65
CA PHE A 84 14.11 -11.67 -5.97
C PHE A 84 14.50 -10.26 -6.43
N SER A 85 13.87 -9.78 -7.49
CA SER A 85 13.98 -8.40 -7.96
C SER A 85 12.62 -7.87 -8.37
N VAL A 86 12.26 -6.69 -7.90
CA VAL A 86 11.02 -6.00 -8.27
C VAL A 86 10.88 -5.85 -9.80
N ASP A 87 11.99 -5.72 -10.52
CA ASP A 87 12.00 -5.59 -11.96
C ASP A 87 11.62 -6.90 -12.69
N LYS A 88 12.08 -8.04 -12.20
CA LYS A 88 11.86 -9.34 -12.83
C LYS A 88 10.55 -9.99 -12.43
N ASP A 89 10.26 -9.93 -11.12
CA ASP A 89 9.14 -10.65 -10.51
C ASP A 89 7.87 -9.80 -10.43
N GLY A 90 8.00 -8.53 -10.77
CA GLY A 90 6.98 -7.55 -11.05
C GLY A 90 5.97 -7.25 -9.93
N VAL A 91 5.80 -5.98 -9.64
CA VAL A 91 4.60 -5.52 -8.94
C VAL A 91 3.48 -5.44 -9.97
N LYS A 92 2.62 -6.44 -10.03
CA LYS A 92 1.56 -6.54 -11.06
C LYS A 92 0.56 -5.38 -11.03
N LYS A 93 0.31 -4.80 -9.87
CA LYS A 93 -0.58 -3.63 -9.70
C LYS A 93 -0.11 -2.78 -8.53
N THR A 94 -0.01 -1.49 -8.75
CA THR A 94 0.19 -0.44 -7.73
C THR A 94 -1.04 0.44 -7.67
N LEU A 95 -1.29 1.07 -6.51
CA LEU A 95 -2.38 2.05 -6.37
C LEU A 95 -2.05 3.40 -7.01
N GLY A 96 -0.77 3.75 -7.07
CA GLY A 96 -0.25 4.92 -7.75
C GLY A 96 0.54 4.57 -9.01
N GLY A 97 1.27 5.54 -9.56
CA GLY A 97 2.06 5.36 -10.77
C GLY A 97 3.44 4.78 -10.51
N ASP A 98 4.26 5.50 -9.75
CA ASP A 98 5.69 5.21 -9.64
C ASP A 98 6.06 4.60 -8.29
N LEU A 99 6.94 3.59 -8.33
CA LEU A 99 7.61 3.09 -7.13
C LEU A 99 8.59 4.13 -6.59
N PRO A 100 8.86 4.12 -5.27
CA PRO A 100 9.80 5.06 -4.65
C PRO A 100 11.22 5.03 -5.22
N ILE A 101 11.65 3.86 -5.68
CA ILE A 101 12.91 3.67 -6.40
C ILE A 101 12.60 2.94 -7.70
N LYS A 102 13.23 3.38 -8.79
CA LYS A 102 13.17 2.64 -10.04
C LYS A 102 13.98 1.35 -9.89
N PRO A 103 13.42 0.20 -10.28
CA PRO A 103 14.15 -1.08 -10.23
C PRO A 103 15.49 -1.05 -10.94
N GLU A 104 15.59 -0.27 -12.01
CA GLU A 104 16.81 -0.07 -12.83
C GLU A 104 17.98 0.53 -12.03
N ASP A 105 17.67 1.32 -10.99
CA ASP A 105 18.68 1.99 -10.16
C ASP A 105 19.27 1.06 -9.09
N VAL A 106 18.64 -0.11 -8.85
CA VAL A 106 19.08 -1.07 -7.84
C VAL A 106 19.87 -2.18 -8.50
N LYS A 107 21.19 -2.10 -8.41
CA LYS A 107 22.10 -3.14 -8.94
C LYS A 107 22.45 -4.15 -7.85
N GLY A 108 22.31 -5.45 -8.18
CA GLY A 108 22.63 -6.54 -7.25
C GLY A 108 21.58 -6.73 -6.17
N PHE A 109 21.91 -7.45 -5.10
CA PHE A 109 21.06 -7.67 -3.94
C PHE A 109 21.59 -6.93 -2.72
N THR A 110 20.69 -6.32 -1.97
CA THR A 110 21.05 -5.48 -0.80
C THR A 110 20.98 -6.26 0.51
N LYS A 111 20.26 -7.39 0.51
CA LYS A 111 20.08 -8.24 1.68
C LYS A 111 20.14 -9.71 1.31
N THR A 112 20.80 -10.50 2.14
CA THR A 112 20.76 -11.98 2.07
C THR A 112 20.04 -12.50 3.29
N ASN A 113 18.99 -13.31 3.07
CA ASN A 113 18.24 -14.00 4.10
C ASN A 113 18.60 -15.49 4.03
N HIS A 114 18.82 -16.10 5.18
CA HIS A 114 19.02 -17.54 5.31
C HIS A 114 17.82 -18.18 5.98
N HIS A 115 17.27 -19.19 5.35
CA HIS A 115 16.10 -19.92 5.83
C HIS A 115 16.43 -21.40 5.98
N ILE A 116 16.07 -21.97 7.11
CA ILE A 116 16.11 -23.41 7.32
C ILE A 116 14.70 -23.92 7.05
N LEU A 117 14.55 -24.78 6.06
CA LEU A 117 13.28 -25.27 5.60
C LEU A 117 13.31 -26.77 5.41
N ASP A 118 12.25 -27.40 5.92
CA ASP A 118 11.95 -28.79 5.64
C ASP A 118 10.86 -28.83 4.56
N ILE A 119 11.30 -28.86 3.29
CA ILE A 119 10.39 -28.89 2.14
C ILE A 119 10.26 -30.32 1.68
N GLY A 120 9.07 -30.90 1.80
CA GLY A 120 8.74 -32.20 1.24
C GLY A 120 9.32 -33.40 1.98
N SER A 121 9.86 -33.25 3.19
CA SER A 121 10.44 -34.36 3.96
C SER A 121 9.43 -35.44 4.32
N PHE A 122 8.16 -35.08 4.44
CA PHE A 122 7.07 -36.02 4.74
C PHE A 122 6.31 -36.49 3.51
N GLU A 123 6.53 -35.89 2.36
CA GLU A 123 5.85 -36.21 1.11
C GLU A 123 6.81 -36.97 0.17
N THR A 124 6.90 -38.28 0.31
CA THR A 124 7.75 -39.14 -0.52
C THR A 124 7.30 -39.25 -1.98
N GLN A 125 6.11 -38.75 -2.33
CA GLN A 125 5.53 -38.89 -3.67
C GLN A 125 5.29 -37.57 -4.42
N ASN A 126 5.36 -36.43 -3.77
CA ASN A 126 5.07 -35.13 -4.39
C ASN A 126 6.33 -34.27 -4.49
N GLN A 127 6.81 -34.12 -5.71
CA GLN A 127 7.97 -33.27 -5.98
C GLN A 127 7.70 -31.76 -5.89
N ASN A 128 6.42 -31.37 -5.80
CA ASN A 128 5.98 -29.98 -5.65
C ASN A 128 5.08 -29.84 -4.43
N PRO A 129 5.65 -29.56 -3.26
CA PRO A 129 4.85 -29.28 -2.07
C PRO A 129 3.96 -28.05 -2.33
N ASN A 130 2.69 -28.14 -1.93
CA ASN A 130 1.70 -27.07 -2.10
C ASN A 130 2.06 -25.76 -1.40
N ASN A 131 3.07 -25.75 -0.58
CA ASN A 131 3.51 -24.61 0.21
C ASN A 131 5.03 -24.48 0.16
N ASP A 132 5.56 -24.17 -1.02
CA ASP A 132 6.98 -23.89 -1.19
C ASP A 132 7.24 -22.38 -0.92
N PRO A 133 7.88 -22.03 0.22
CA PRO A 133 8.16 -20.64 0.55
C PRO A 133 9.15 -19.96 -0.40
N ARG A 134 9.89 -20.71 -1.21
CA ARG A 134 10.78 -20.16 -2.23
C ARG A 134 10.02 -19.34 -3.26
N GLU A 135 8.77 -19.72 -3.56
CA GLU A 135 7.95 -19.07 -4.59
C GLU A 135 7.30 -17.77 -4.12
N TRP A 136 6.90 -17.68 -2.85
CA TRP A 136 6.04 -16.58 -2.39
C TRP A 136 6.63 -15.69 -1.30
N GLN A 137 7.63 -16.16 -0.53
CA GLN A 137 8.09 -15.45 0.67
C GLN A 137 8.70 -14.08 0.34
N ALA A 138 9.57 -14.02 -0.66
CA ALA A 138 10.22 -12.77 -1.07
C ALA A 138 9.20 -11.74 -1.58
N THR A 139 8.25 -12.18 -2.41
CA THR A 139 7.18 -11.34 -2.96
C THR A 139 6.26 -10.83 -1.86
N SER A 140 5.85 -11.68 -0.92
CA SER A 140 4.99 -11.29 0.20
C SER A 140 5.67 -10.25 1.10
N GLN A 141 6.95 -10.44 1.41
CA GLN A 141 7.72 -9.49 2.22
C GLN A 141 7.85 -8.14 1.52
N MET A 142 8.13 -8.14 0.23
CA MET A 142 8.20 -6.92 -0.57
C MET A 142 6.86 -6.19 -0.59
N ARG A 143 5.77 -6.89 -0.88
CA ARG A 143 4.42 -6.31 -0.92
C ARG A 143 4.04 -5.68 0.41
N TYR A 144 4.31 -6.36 1.51
CA TYR A 144 4.03 -5.84 2.84
C TYR A 144 4.85 -4.57 3.15
N ASN A 145 6.14 -4.57 2.82
CA ASN A 145 7.00 -3.42 3.04
C ASN A 145 6.60 -2.22 2.17
N LEU A 146 6.19 -2.46 0.91
CA LEU A 146 5.76 -1.39 0.01
C LEU A 146 4.41 -0.79 0.40
N LEU A 147 3.50 -1.58 0.98
CA LEU A 147 2.15 -1.12 1.31
C LEU A 147 2.14 0.12 2.21
N HIS A 148 3.13 0.26 3.07
CA HIS A 148 3.27 1.38 4.00
C HIS A 148 4.15 2.53 3.47
N SER A 149 4.36 2.62 2.16
CA SER A 149 5.18 3.68 1.55
C SER A 149 4.65 5.07 1.84
N ILE A 150 3.35 5.23 1.80
CA ILE A 150 2.66 6.47 2.16
C ILE A 150 1.52 6.14 3.11
N VAL A 151 1.51 6.82 4.24
CA VAL A 151 0.42 6.71 5.22
C VAL A 151 -0.26 8.06 5.34
N VAL A 152 -1.56 8.10 5.12
CA VAL A 152 -2.37 9.32 5.22
C VAL A 152 -3.44 9.12 6.27
N LYS A 153 -3.57 10.09 7.17
CA LYS A 153 -4.66 10.14 8.15
C LYS A 153 -5.60 11.27 7.78
N ILE A 154 -6.88 10.95 7.67
CA ILE A 154 -7.94 11.91 7.37
C ILE A 154 -9.13 11.72 8.30
N GLN A 155 -9.94 12.75 8.40
CA GLN A 155 -11.25 12.69 9.01
C GLN A 155 -12.31 13.10 7.98
N VAL A 156 -13.31 12.25 7.82
CA VAL A 156 -14.40 12.44 6.86
C VAL A 156 -15.74 12.45 7.61
N PRO A 157 -16.81 13.00 7.04
CA PRO A 157 -18.16 12.84 7.59
C PRO A 157 -18.46 11.36 7.82
N CYS A 158 -19.31 11.07 8.78
CA CYS A 158 -19.59 9.69 9.17
C CYS A 158 -20.16 8.90 8.00
N ASN A 159 -19.45 7.87 7.57
CA ASN A 159 -19.89 6.94 6.53
C ASN A 159 -19.74 5.50 7.04
N ALA A 160 -20.89 4.91 7.40
CA ALA A 160 -20.96 3.57 7.94
C ALA A 160 -20.79 2.44 6.90
N GLU A 161 -20.71 2.77 5.61
CA GLU A 161 -20.52 1.79 4.54
C GLU A 161 -19.04 1.43 4.31
N LEU A 162 -18.12 2.27 4.82
CA LEU A 162 -16.69 2.03 4.68
C LEU A 162 -16.22 0.88 5.57
N ARG A 163 -15.31 0.08 5.04
CA ARG A 163 -14.69 -1.05 5.72
C ARG A 163 -13.16 -0.99 5.62
N ALA A 164 -12.48 -1.59 6.57
CA ALA A 164 -11.05 -1.90 6.40
C ALA A 164 -10.86 -2.82 5.19
N GLY A 165 -9.87 -2.53 4.37
CA GLY A 165 -9.62 -3.24 3.11
C GLY A 165 -10.34 -2.68 1.89
N ASP A 166 -11.18 -1.65 2.04
CA ASP A 166 -11.77 -0.93 0.90
C ASP A 166 -10.78 0.08 0.32
N ILE A 167 -10.98 0.43 -0.95
CA ILE A 167 -10.24 1.48 -1.62
C ILE A 167 -11.09 2.75 -1.69
N ILE A 168 -10.48 3.87 -1.38
CA ILE A 168 -11.03 5.21 -1.58
C ILE A 168 -10.08 6.05 -2.41
N GLU A 169 -10.63 7.05 -3.07
CA GLU A 169 -9.85 8.06 -3.80
C GLU A 169 -9.83 9.36 -3.00
N ILE A 170 -8.64 9.97 -2.91
CA ILE A 170 -8.47 11.27 -2.26
C ILE A 170 -7.93 12.26 -3.27
N GLU A 171 -8.52 13.44 -3.28
CA GLU A 171 -8.03 14.58 -4.02
C GLU A 171 -7.59 15.67 -3.04
N LEU A 172 -6.30 15.99 -3.10
CA LEU A 172 -5.67 17.02 -2.28
C LEU A 172 -5.33 18.21 -3.15
N GLU A 173 -5.67 19.41 -2.68
CA GLU A 173 -5.31 20.65 -3.35
C GLU A 173 -3.83 20.94 -3.21
N SER A 174 -3.19 21.36 -4.30
CA SER A 174 -1.79 21.75 -4.31
C SER A 174 -1.60 23.04 -3.53
N GLN A 175 -0.61 23.08 -2.63
CA GLN A 175 -0.23 24.28 -1.88
C GLN A 175 0.72 25.21 -2.67
N GLN A 176 1.07 24.88 -3.90
CA GLN A 176 1.95 25.71 -4.71
C GLN A 176 1.15 26.82 -5.40
N GLU A 177 1.44 28.07 -5.04
CA GLU A 177 0.77 29.29 -5.55
C GLU A 177 0.92 29.50 -7.07
N ASP A 178 1.92 28.90 -7.72
CA ASP A 178 2.25 29.19 -9.12
C ASP A 178 1.51 28.35 -10.17
N LYS A 179 0.64 27.41 -9.76
CA LYS A 179 -0.08 26.54 -10.72
C LYS A 179 -1.55 26.94 -10.84
N VAL A 180 -1.80 27.90 -11.69
CA VAL A 180 -3.17 28.33 -12.07
C VAL A 180 -3.94 27.23 -12.83
N GLU A 181 -3.24 26.26 -13.44
CA GLU A 181 -3.85 25.28 -14.35
C GLU A 181 -4.23 23.93 -13.71
N SER A 182 -3.72 23.58 -12.52
CA SER A 182 -4.05 22.32 -11.88
C SER A 182 -4.01 22.48 -10.36
N PRO A 183 -5.16 22.68 -9.71
CA PRO A 183 -5.23 22.87 -8.26
C PRO A 183 -4.94 21.59 -7.47
N THR A 184 -4.83 20.44 -8.10
CA THR A 184 -4.70 19.13 -7.45
C THR A 184 -3.23 18.70 -7.33
N ASP A 185 -2.82 18.25 -6.14
CA ASP A 185 -1.52 17.61 -5.93
C ASP A 185 -1.56 16.17 -6.45
N GLU A 186 -1.04 15.95 -7.66
CA GLU A 186 -1.03 14.64 -8.29
C GLU A 186 -0.14 13.61 -7.58
N GLN A 187 0.86 14.05 -6.81
CA GLN A 187 1.75 13.13 -6.08
C GLN A 187 1.09 12.55 -4.83
N GLN A 188 0.26 13.36 -4.18
CA GLN A 188 -0.38 12.99 -2.93
C GLN A 188 -1.82 12.51 -3.13
N SER A 189 -2.47 12.94 -4.23
CA SER A 189 -3.82 12.50 -4.59
C SER A 189 -3.82 11.12 -5.22
N GLY A 190 -4.98 10.49 -5.25
CA GLY A 190 -5.22 9.19 -5.89
C GLY A 190 -5.84 8.16 -4.97
N LYS A 191 -5.71 6.88 -5.36
CA LYS A 191 -6.32 5.74 -4.67
C LYS A 191 -5.51 5.34 -3.44
N PHE A 192 -6.20 5.02 -2.36
CA PHE A 192 -5.64 4.55 -1.09
C PHE A 192 -6.45 3.38 -0.53
N LEU A 193 -5.76 2.46 0.12
CA LEU A 193 -6.38 1.37 0.85
C LEU A 193 -6.66 1.80 2.30
N ILE A 194 -7.85 1.53 2.81
CA ILE A 194 -8.21 1.75 4.21
C ILE A 194 -7.55 0.67 5.06
N LEU A 195 -6.56 1.08 5.87
CA LEU A 195 -5.90 0.19 6.83
C LEU A 195 -6.70 0.07 8.13
N HIS A 196 -7.09 1.21 8.68
CA HIS A 196 -7.89 1.31 9.90
C HIS A 196 -8.97 2.36 9.73
N LEU A 197 -10.11 2.12 10.35
CA LEU A 197 -11.17 3.11 10.47
C LEU A 197 -11.76 3.09 11.88
N CYS A 198 -12.24 4.26 12.30
CA CYS A 198 -12.94 4.42 13.56
C CYS A 198 -14.09 5.41 13.37
N HIS A 199 -15.31 4.99 13.66
CA HIS A 199 -16.48 5.86 13.67
C HIS A 199 -16.60 6.50 15.04
N HIS A 200 -16.69 7.81 15.05
CA HIS A 200 -16.89 8.62 16.25
C HIS A 200 -18.30 9.19 16.21
N PHE A 201 -19.05 8.93 17.27
CA PHE A 201 -20.38 9.46 17.47
C PHE A 201 -20.40 10.26 18.76
N ASP A 202 -20.71 11.53 18.65
CA ASP A 202 -20.88 12.44 19.77
C ASP A 202 -22.22 13.17 19.62
N THR A 203 -22.69 13.80 20.69
CA THR A 203 -23.96 14.56 20.70
C THR A 203 -23.97 15.72 19.72
N LEU A 204 -22.79 16.27 19.37
CA LEU A 204 -22.64 17.45 18.52
C LEU A 204 -22.23 17.13 17.10
N ARG A 205 -21.53 16.00 16.86
CA ARG A 205 -21.01 15.66 15.54
C ARG A 205 -20.68 14.17 15.42
N SER A 206 -20.77 13.69 14.19
CA SER A 206 -20.36 12.33 13.83
C SER A 206 -19.33 12.40 12.71
N PHE A 207 -18.24 11.69 12.86
CA PHE A 207 -17.18 11.62 11.84
C PHE A 207 -16.49 10.25 11.84
N THR A 208 -15.83 9.93 10.75
CA THR A 208 -15.03 8.73 10.61
C THR A 208 -13.57 9.10 10.44
N SER A 209 -12.72 8.60 11.33
CA SER A 209 -11.27 8.71 11.20
C SER A 209 -10.74 7.55 10.37
N LEU A 210 -9.97 7.84 9.33
CA LEU A 210 -9.38 6.87 8.42
C LEU A 210 -7.87 6.93 8.49
N THR A 211 -7.23 5.77 8.57
CA THR A 211 -5.80 5.61 8.30
C THR A 211 -5.66 4.85 6.99
N LEU A 212 -5.03 5.48 6.04
CA LEU A 212 -4.93 5.06 4.66
C LEU A 212 -3.49 4.75 4.30
N VAL A 213 -3.29 3.76 3.45
CA VAL A 213 -1.97 3.36 2.99
C VAL A 213 -1.93 3.24 1.48
N ARG A 214 -0.74 3.46 0.91
CA ARG A 214 -0.49 3.29 -0.51
C ARG A 214 0.93 2.80 -0.75
N ASP A 215 1.09 1.91 -1.70
CA ASP A 215 2.34 1.21 -2.04
C ASP A 215 3.26 1.99 -3.00
N SER A 216 2.79 3.09 -3.56
CA SER A 216 3.47 3.83 -4.62
C SER A 216 3.17 5.32 -4.56
N TYR A 217 3.97 6.13 -5.24
CA TYR A 217 3.70 7.56 -5.41
C TYR A 217 2.65 7.80 -6.52
N GLY A 218 2.08 9.00 -6.54
CA GLY A 218 1.23 9.44 -7.64
C GLY A 218 2.01 9.58 -8.95
N ILE A 219 1.29 9.84 -10.03
CA ILE A 219 1.87 9.98 -11.37
C ILE A 219 2.81 11.19 -11.38
N ARG A 220 4.08 10.98 -11.71
CA ARG A 220 4.97 12.08 -12.06
C ARG A 220 4.65 12.51 -13.47
N ARG A 221 4.27 13.78 -13.66
CA ARG A 221 4.30 14.35 -15.01
C ARG A 221 5.74 14.28 -15.50
N SER A 222 5.96 13.62 -16.64
CA SER A 222 7.20 13.80 -17.38
C SER A 222 7.33 15.31 -17.65
N LYS A 223 8.43 15.92 -17.22
CA LYS A 223 8.78 17.24 -17.72
C LYS A 223 9.20 17.02 -19.17
N ASP A 224 8.28 17.25 -20.10
CA ASP A 224 8.62 17.53 -21.50
C ASP A 224 9.36 18.86 -21.58
#